data_c3e2592d1c56b22a5851e3da685ca793
#
_entry.id   c3e2592d1c56b22a5851e3da685ca793
#
_cell.length_a   1.000
_cell.length_b   1.000
_cell.length_c   1.000
_cell.angle_alpha   90.00
_cell.angle_beta   90.00
_cell.angle_gamma   90.00
#
_symmetry.space_group_name_H-M   'P 1'
#
loop_
_entity.id
_entity.type
_entity.pdbx_description
1 polymer ?
#
loop_
_entity_poly.entity_id
_entity_poly.type
_entity_poly.pdbx_seq_one_letter_code
_entity_poly.pdbx_strand_id
1 'polypeptide(L)'
;THVILWTKLNLNIKTNVNVAWEISNERSFKNLISFGNIVTDYKSDYTVKVDAKIPPKFNGKKVYYRFKVGNSISDVGITSTLPKENPEKFNIAFCSCSNYPAGYFNAYREMALNKDIDLVLHLGDYLYEYAWDGYASERAIQMDRVVDPNHEILSLDDYRRRHATYRKDLDLKLLHASKPMIVVWDDHEITNDTWKKGAQNHSSDEGSFKKRKDFATQAYFE
;
A
#
# COMPACT_ATOMS: atom_id res chain seq x y z
N THR A 1 16.55 -4.64 -14.74
CA THR A 1 15.28 -4.02 -14.31
C THR A 1 14.95 -4.45 -12.89
N HIS A 2 14.34 -3.58 -12.12
CA HIS A 2 13.95 -3.83 -10.73
C HIS A 2 12.45 -3.63 -10.55
N VAL A 3 11.87 -4.29 -9.55
CA VAL A 3 10.51 -4.08 -9.08
C VAL A 3 10.51 -3.99 -7.55
N ILE A 4 9.70 -3.10 -7.02
CA ILE A 4 9.50 -3.02 -5.58
C ILE A 4 8.38 -3.98 -5.19
N LEU A 5 8.70 -4.90 -4.29
CA LEU A 5 7.72 -5.78 -3.67
C LEU A 5 7.48 -5.33 -2.23
N TRP A 6 6.23 -5.37 -1.81
CA TRP A 6 5.85 -4.95 -0.46
C TRP A 6 4.91 -5.95 0.20
N THR A 7 5.08 -6.16 1.49
CA THR A 7 4.13 -6.87 2.36
C THR A 7 4.24 -6.38 3.79
N LYS A 8 3.25 -6.71 4.61
CA LYS A 8 3.25 -6.50 6.05
C LYS A 8 2.86 -7.79 6.76
N LEU A 9 3.55 -8.10 7.85
CA LEU A 9 3.21 -9.23 8.72
C LEU A 9 2.32 -8.76 9.86
N ASN A 10 1.25 -9.48 10.13
CA ASN A 10 0.39 -9.24 11.29
C ASN A 10 0.92 -10.04 12.48
N LEU A 11 1.78 -9.42 13.26
CA LEU A 11 2.44 -10.06 14.41
C LEU A 11 2.24 -9.23 15.68
N ASN A 12 2.08 -9.93 16.81
CA ASN A 12 2.03 -9.32 18.14
C ASN A 12 3.22 -9.80 18.99
N ILE A 13 4.43 -9.62 18.46
CA ILE A 13 5.70 -9.99 19.11
C ILE A 13 6.68 -8.82 18.96
N LYS A 14 7.77 -8.82 19.76
CA LYS A 14 8.81 -7.77 19.66
C LYS A 14 10.16 -8.38 19.29
N THR A 15 10.18 -9.19 18.25
CA THR A 15 11.40 -9.85 17.77
C THR A 15 11.61 -9.58 16.28
N ASN A 16 12.85 -9.73 15.84
CA ASN A 16 13.16 -9.72 14.42
C ASN A 16 12.57 -10.96 13.73
N VAL A 17 12.07 -10.78 12.51
CA VAL A 17 11.50 -11.85 11.70
C VAL A 17 12.19 -11.89 10.35
N ASN A 18 12.68 -13.06 9.97
CA ASN A 18 13.24 -13.28 8.63
C ASN A 18 12.11 -13.62 7.65
N VAL A 19 12.01 -12.86 6.58
CA VAL A 19 11.00 -13.02 5.53
C VAL A 19 11.69 -13.40 4.23
N ALA A 20 11.38 -14.58 3.72
CA ALA A 20 11.80 -14.97 2.38
C ALA A 20 10.86 -14.38 1.35
N TRP A 21 11.40 -13.96 0.21
CA TRP A 21 10.64 -13.52 -0.96
C TRP A 21 11.06 -14.30 -2.19
N GLU A 22 10.10 -14.58 -3.06
CA GLU A 22 10.29 -15.38 -4.24
C GLU A 22 9.60 -14.73 -5.43
N ILE A 23 10.26 -14.71 -6.59
CA ILE A 23 9.69 -14.30 -7.87
C ILE A 23 9.81 -15.44 -8.86
N SER A 24 8.75 -15.68 -9.61
CA SER A 24 8.69 -16.72 -10.65
C SER A 24 8.04 -16.19 -11.93
N ASN A 25 8.37 -16.78 -13.05
CA ASN A 25 7.67 -16.56 -14.32
C ASN A 25 6.37 -17.38 -14.45
N GLU A 26 6.08 -18.23 -13.47
CA GLU A 26 4.88 -19.06 -13.40
C GLU A 26 4.26 -19.08 -12.01
N ARG A 27 2.93 -19.19 -11.95
CA ARG A 27 2.17 -19.15 -10.70
C ARG A 27 2.46 -20.36 -9.78
N SER A 28 3.01 -21.42 -10.30
CA SER A 28 3.38 -22.63 -9.56
C SER A 28 4.65 -22.47 -8.72
N PHE A 29 5.47 -21.46 -8.99
CA PHE A 29 6.78 -21.25 -8.36
C PHE A 29 7.74 -22.44 -8.44
N LYS A 30 7.59 -23.29 -9.46
CA LYS A 30 8.54 -24.38 -9.71
C LYS A 30 9.91 -23.86 -10.13
N ASN A 31 9.93 -22.76 -10.90
CA ASN A 31 11.14 -22.13 -11.40
C ASN A 31 11.23 -20.69 -10.88
N LEU A 32 12.08 -20.47 -9.88
CA LEU A 32 12.35 -19.12 -9.36
C LEU A 32 13.30 -18.37 -10.28
N ILE A 33 12.99 -17.10 -10.56
CA ILE A 33 13.82 -16.21 -11.36
C ILE A 33 14.57 -15.17 -10.52
N SER A 34 14.08 -14.91 -9.32
CA SER A 34 14.74 -14.08 -8.30
C SER A 34 14.20 -14.46 -6.92
N PHE A 35 15.03 -14.40 -5.89
CA PHE A 35 14.63 -14.71 -4.52
C PHE A 35 15.63 -14.15 -3.53
N GLY A 36 15.25 -14.09 -2.27
CA GLY A 36 16.13 -13.66 -1.18
C GLY A 36 15.42 -13.64 0.17
N ASN A 37 16.11 -13.06 1.13
CA ASN A 37 15.60 -12.90 2.50
C ASN A 37 15.80 -11.44 2.95
N ILE A 38 14.91 -10.97 3.81
CA ILE A 38 14.98 -9.67 4.46
C ILE A 38 14.49 -9.81 5.90
N VAL A 39 15.10 -9.07 6.80
CA VAL A 39 14.68 -9.02 8.20
C VAL A 39 13.83 -7.79 8.43
N THR A 40 12.71 -7.97 9.13
CA THR A 40 11.85 -6.89 9.60
C THR A 40 11.60 -7.03 11.10
N ASP A 41 11.13 -5.96 11.73
CA ASP A 41 10.82 -5.93 13.15
C ASP A 41 9.65 -4.98 13.49
N TYR A 42 9.32 -4.90 14.79
CA TYR A 42 8.24 -4.05 15.29
C TYR A 42 8.50 -2.55 15.10
N LYS A 43 9.75 -2.11 14.91
CA LYS A 43 10.08 -0.69 14.72
C LYS A 43 9.62 -0.19 13.35
N SER A 44 9.62 -1.09 12.37
CA SER A 44 9.09 -0.85 11.02
C SER A 44 7.66 -1.40 10.83
N ASP A 45 6.91 -1.60 11.93
CA ASP A 45 5.56 -2.19 11.90
C ASP A 45 5.48 -3.51 11.11
N TYR A 46 6.56 -4.28 11.12
CA TYR A 46 6.70 -5.53 10.37
C TYR A 46 6.45 -5.40 8.87
N THR A 47 6.63 -4.23 8.30
CA THR A 47 6.60 -4.03 6.85
C THR A 47 7.88 -4.55 6.22
N VAL A 48 7.75 -5.00 4.98
CA VAL A 48 8.84 -5.52 4.16
C VAL A 48 8.79 -4.84 2.80
N LYS A 49 9.89 -4.21 2.41
CA LYS A 49 10.06 -3.59 1.11
C LYS A 49 11.32 -4.15 0.44
N VAL A 50 11.16 -4.75 -0.71
CA VAL A 50 12.25 -5.40 -1.44
C VAL A 50 12.42 -4.73 -2.79
N ASP A 51 13.61 -4.22 -3.08
CA ASP A 51 14.03 -3.83 -4.44
C ASP A 51 14.57 -5.07 -5.16
N ALA A 52 13.67 -5.80 -5.82
CA ALA A 52 13.97 -7.09 -6.42
C ALA A 52 14.46 -6.95 -7.86
N LYS A 53 15.68 -7.44 -8.13
CA LYS A 53 16.24 -7.47 -9.48
C LYS A 53 15.60 -8.58 -10.32
N ILE A 54 15.11 -8.21 -11.48
CA ILE A 54 14.55 -9.13 -12.48
C ILE A 54 15.55 -9.32 -13.63
N PRO A 55 15.90 -10.56 -14.00
CA PRO A 55 16.80 -10.81 -15.14
C PRO A 55 16.25 -10.19 -16.44
N PRO A 56 17.12 -9.62 -17.30
CA PRO A 56 16.71 -8.88 -18.51
C PRO A 56 15.80 -9.64 -19.47
N LYS A 57 15.91 -10.97 -19.53
CA LYS A 57 15.06 -11.83 -20.38
C LYS A 57 13.58 -11.80 -20.01
N PHE A 58 13.23 -11.25 -18.83
CA PHE A 58 11.86 -11.08 -18.34
C PHE A 58 11.38 -9.63 -18.40
N ASN A 59 12.13 -8.72 -19.02
CA ASN A 59 11.68 -7.33 -19.19
C ASN A 59 10.38 -7.27 -19.99
N GLY A 60 9.43 -6.44 -19.53
CA GLY A 60 8.10 -6.31 -20.11
C GLY A 60 7.20 -7.53 -19.92
N LYS A 61 7.63 -8.51 -19.14
CA LYS A 61 6.84 -9.73 -18.89
C LYS A 61 6.16 -9.67 -17.53
N LYS A 62 5.01 -10.30 -17.46
CA LYS A 62 4.33 -10.58 -16.20
C LYS A 62 5.15 -11.58 -15.39
N VAL A 63 5.32 -11.29 -14.10
CA VAL A 63 5.96 -12.17 -13.11
C VAL A 63 5.09 -12.28 -11.88
N TYR A 64 5.25 -13.38 -11.15
CA TYR A 64 4.52 -13.69 -9.93
C TYR A 64 5.46 -13.59 -8.75
N TYR A 65 4.96 -13.10 -7.61
CA TYR A 65 5.77 -13.01 -6.39
C TYR A 65 4.97 -13.46 -5.16
N ARG A 66 5.70 -13.88 -4.13
CA ARG A 66 5.14 -14.21 -2.82
C ARG A 66 6.17 -14.02 -1.72
N PHE A 67 5.67 -13.94 -0.49
CA PHE A 67 6.50 -13.88 0.71
C PHE A 67 6.25 -15.11 1.57
N LYS A 68 7.26 -15.48 2.39
CA LYS A 68 7.21 -16.67 3.24
C LYS A 68 7.83 -16.37 4.60
N VAL A 69 7.18 -16.83 5.67
CA VAL A 69 7.70 -16.81 7.03
C VAL A 69 7.41 -18.18 7.66
N GLY A 70 8.46 -18.97 7.93
CA GLY A 70 8.28 -20.37 8.34
C GLY A 70 7.42 -21.14 7.34
N ASN A 71 6.29 -21.69 7.80
CA ASN A 71 5.34 -22.43 6.97
C ASN A 71 4.23 -21.55 6.36
N SER A 72 4.16 -20.27 6.74
CA SER A 72 3.15 -19.34 6.22
C SER A 72 3.60 -18.76 4.89
N ILE A 73 2.68 -18.68 3.94
CA ILE A 73 2.90 -18.14 2.58
C ILE A 73 1.83 -17.08 2.32
N SER A 74 2.24 -15.94 1.76
CA SER A 74 1.31 -14.88 1.33
C SER A 74 0.49 -15.31 0.12
N ASP A 75 -0.56 -14.54 -0.17
CA ASP A 75 -1.18 -14.55 -1.49
C ASP A 75 -0.13 -14.30 -2.58
N VAL A 76 -0.40 -14.81 -3.78
CA VAL A 76 0.46 -14.60 -4.95
C VAL A 76 0.13 -13.24 -5.57
N GLY A 77 1.10 -12.35 -5.55
CA GLY A 77 1.04 -11.09 -6.28
C GLY A 77 1.51 -11.21 -7.72
N ILE A 78 1.09 -10.29 -8.55
CA ILE A 78 1.44 -10.19 -9.96
C ILE A 78 2.04 -8.80 -10.19
N THR A 79 3.18 -8.75 -10.88
CA THR A 79 3.77 -7.50 -11.34
C THR A 79 4.40 -7.67 -12.72
N SER A 80 4.84 -6.58 -13.30
CA SER A 80 5.59 -6.58 -14.54
C SER A 80 6.74 -5.57 -14.47
N THR A 81 7.77 -5.81 -15.25
CA THR A 81 8.84 -4.83 -15.44
C THR A 81 8.56 -4.00 -16.69
N LEU A 82 9.18 -2.83 -16.78
CA LEU A 82 9.13 -2.04 -18.00
C LEU A 82 9.72 -2.83 -19.18
N PRO A 83 9.14 -2.72 -20.38
CA PRO A 83 9.70 -3.34 -21.59
C PRO A 83 11.07 -2.74 -21.94
N LYS A 84 11.87 -3.43 -22.75
CA LYS A 84 13.15 -2.92 -23.23
C LYS A 84 13.01 -1.84 -24.29
N GLU A 85 11.99 -1.96 -25.10
CA GLU A 85 11.69 -1.11 -26.25
C GLU A 85 10.39 -0.38 -25.99
N ASN A 86 10.14 0.69 -26.72
CA ASN A 86 8.88 1.40 -26.63
C ASN A 86 7.72 0.47 -27.05
N PRO A 87 6.78 0.18 -26.18
CA PRO A 87 5.62 -0.61 -26.54
C PRO A 87 4.72 0.20 -27.49
N GLU A 88 4.06 -0.46 -28.43
CA GLU A 88 3.06 0.17 -29.29
C GLU A 88 1.88 0.73 -28.47
N LYS A 89 1.59 0.11 -27.35
CA LYS A 89 0.52 0.49 -26.44
C LYS A 89 0.94 0.28 -24.99
N PHE A 90 0.61 1.25 -24.13
CA PHE A 90 0.76 1.16 -22.69
C PHE A 90 -0.42 1.86 -22.01
N ASN A 91 -1.25 1.10 -21.30
CA ASN A 91 -2.47 1.60 -20.69
C ASN A 91 -2.25 1.91 -19.21
N ILE A 92 -2.54 3.12 -18.83
CA ILE A 92 -2.45 3.59 -17.44
C ILE A 92 -3.85 3.91 -16.94
N ALA A 93 -4.23 3.31 -15.82
CA ALA A 93 -5.36 3.77 -15.02
C ALA A 93 -4.85 4.70 -13.92
N PHE A 94 -5.60 5.72 -13.60
CA PHE A 94 -5.29 6.60 -12.47
C PHE A 94 -6.51 6.83 -11.59
N CYS A 95 -6.28 7.04 -10.32
CA CYS A 95 -7.27 7.27 -9.28
C CYS A 95 -6.71 8.17 -8.18
N SER A 96 -7.58 8.70 -7.34
CA SER A 96 -7.26 9.50 -6.16
C SER A 96 -8.42 9.49 -5.17
N CYS A 97 -8.26 10.10 -4.01
CA CYS A 97 -9.35 10.48 -3.10
C CYS A 97 -10.19 9.29 -2.61
N SER A 98 -9.54 8.30 -2.03
CA SER A 98 -10.14 7.03 -1.62
C SER A 98 -10.55 7.07 -0.15
N ASN A 99 -11.70 7.67 0.17
CA ASN A 99 -12.16 7.73 1.56
C ASN A 99 -12.86 6.42 1.97
N TYR A 100 -12.24 5.64 2.89
CA TYR A 100 -12.72 4.33 3.33
C TYR A 100 -14.14 4.35 3.92
N PRO A 101 -14.53 5.28 4.83
CA PRO A 101 -15.86 5.31 5.38
C PRO A 101 -16.94 5.78 4.39
N ALA A 102 -16.56 6.41 3.27
CA ALA A 102 -17.51 6.97 2.30
C ALA A 102 -18.16 5.90 1.40
N GLY A 103 -17.53 4.74 1.21
CA GLY A 103 -18.08 3.71 0.33
C GLY A 103 -17.12 2.58 0.01
N TYR A 104 -17.60 1.59 -0.75
CA TYR A 104 -16.78 0.47 -1.21
C TYR A 104 -15.89 0.86 -2.38
N PHE A 105 -14.72 0.24 -2.45
CA PHE A 105 -13.72 0.53 -3.49
C PHE A 105 -13.95 -0.25 -4.80
N ASN A 106 -15.19 -0.25 -5.29
CA ASN A 106 -15.58 -1.01 -6.49
C ASN A 106 -14.73 -0.67 -7.72
N ALA A 107 -14.31 0.59 -7.88
CA ALA A 107 -13.44 0.99 -8.98
C ALA A 107 -12.09 0.26 -8.95
N TYR A 108 -11.56 -0.03 -7.77
CA TYR A 108 -10.31 -0.78 -7.63
C TYR A 108 -10.46 -2.24 -8.08
N ARG A 109 -11.63 -2.86 -7.84
CA ARG A 109 -11.93 -4.20 -8.37
C ARG A 109 -11.90 -4.20 -9.90
N GLU A 110 -12.57 -3.23 -10.52
CA GLU A 110 -12.60 -3.12 -11.96
C GLU A 110 -11.21 -2.89 -12.56
N MET A 111 -10.39 -2.03 -11.96
CA MET A 111 -8.99 -1.84 -12.35
C MET A 111 -8.18 -3.13 -12.20
N ALA A 112 -8.37 -3.88 -11.12
CA ALA A 112 -7.66 -5.14 -10.87
C ALA A 112 -7.98 -6.22 -11.91
N LEU A 113 -9.25 -6.33 -12.28
CA LEU A 113 -9.76 -7.36 -13.19
C LEU A 113 -9.55 -7.00 -14.67
N ASN A 114 -9.41 -5.73 -15.01
CA ASN A 114 -9.19 -5.29 -16.38
C ASN A 114 -7.79 -5.70 -16.88
N LYS A 115 -7.75 -6.62 -17.84
CA LYS A 115 -6.50 -7.18 -18.37
C LYS A 115 -5.68 -6.20 -19.21
N ASP A 116 -6.33 -5.14 -19.71
CA ASP A 116 -5.67 -4.14 -20.56
C ASP A 116 -4.89 -3.08 -19.79
N ILE A 117 -5.08 -2.98 -18.48
CA ILE A 117 -4.35 -2.03 -17.64
C ILE A 117 -2.97 -2.59 -17.31
N ASP A 118 -1.93 -1.85 -17.69
CA ASP A 118 -0.52 -2.19 -17.45
C ASP A 118 0.01 -1.60 -16.15
N LEU A 119 -0.46 -0.40 -15.75
CA LEU A 119 -0.01 0.35 -14.59
C LEU A 119 -1.16 1.12 -13.96
N VAL A 120 -1.17 1.22 -12.65
CA VAL A 120 -2.08 2.11 -11.90
C VAL A 120 -1.27 3.24 -11.26
N LEU A 121 -1.74 4.48 -11.43
CA LEU A 121 -1.23 5.65 -10.72
C LEU A 121 -2.27 6.11 -9.69
N HIS A 122 -1.88 6.18 -8.44
CA HIS A 122 -2.69 6.78 -7.38
C HIS A 122 -2.14 8.17 -7.07
N LEU A 123 -2.95 9.19 -7.27
CA LEU A 123 -2.52 10.60 -7.28
C LEU A 123 -2.69 11.29 -5.93
N GLY A 124 -2.76 10.52 -4.85
CA GLY A 124 -2.88 11.03 -3.48
C GLY A 124 -4.26 10.84 -2.87
N ASP A 125 -4.40 11.20 -1.60
CA ASP A 125 -5.54 10.88 -0.76
C ASP A 125 -5.84 9.37 -0.74
N TYR A 126 -4.78 8.60 -0.58
CA TYR A 126 -4.89 7.15 -0.42
C TYR A 126 -5.58 6.78 0.89
N LEU A 127 -5.44 7.62 1.92
CA LEU A 127 -6.15 7.54 3.19
C LEU A 127 -6.57 8.93 3.65
N TYR A 128 -7.50 8.97 4.63
CA TYR A 128 -7.99 10.19 5.26
C TYR A 128 -7.76 10.12 6.76
N GLU A 129 -7.39 11.24 7.36
CA GLU A 129 -6.98 11.35 8.75
C GLU A 129 -8.14 11.45 9.74
N TYR A 130 -9.34 11.79 9.30
CA TYR A 130 -10.48 12.11 10.14
C TYR A 130 -10.89 10.99 11.11
N ALA A 131 -11.58 11.39 12.19
CA ALA A 131 -12.25 10.49 13.10
C ALA A 131 -13.39 9.70 12.42
N TRP A 132 -13.91 8.68 13.10
CA TRP A 132 -14.94 7.77 12.57
C TRP A 132 -16.25 8.47 12.16
N ASP A 133 -16.55 9.62 12.75
CA ASP A 133 -17.72 10.48 12.50
C ASP A 133 -17.39 11.73 11.67
N GLY A 134 -16.19 11.76 11.09
CA GLY A 134 -15.70 12.88 10.28
C GLY A 134 -16.23 12.86 8.85
N TYR A 135 -15.45 13.42 7.93
CA TYR A 135 -15.81 13.63 6.53
C TYR A 135 -16.34 12.38 5.82
N ALA A 136 -17.56 12.50 5.26
CA ALA A 136 -18.23 11.49 4.44
C ALA A 136 -18.38 10.11 5.13
N SER A 137 -18.63 10.10 6.44
CA SER A 137 -18.74 8.88 7.26
C SER A 137 -20.18 8.48 7.61
N GLU A 138 -21.20 9.17 7.09
CA GLU A 138 -22.62 9.05 7.49
C GLU A 138 -23.16 7.61 7.40
N ARG A 139 -22.57 6.80 6.51
CA ARG A 139 -22.95 5.41 6.29
C ARG A 139 -21.93 4.39 6.77
N ALA A 140 -20.85 4.84 7.41
CA ALA A 140 -19.71 3.98 7.77
C ALA A 140 -20.11 2.79 8.64
N ILE A 141 -20.96 3.01 9.66
CA ILE A 141 -21.48 1.93 10.52
C ILE A 141 -22.33 0.94 9.73
N GLN A 142 -23.25 1.44 8.89
CA GLN A 142 -24.14 0.59 8.08
C GLN A 142 -23.34 -0.30 7.10
N MET A 143 -22.23 0.21 6.60
CA MET A 143 -21.38 -0.48 5.63
C MET A 143 -20.28 -1.32 6.25
N ASP A 144 -20.17 -1.33 7.60
CA ASP A 144 -19.01 -1.92 8.32
C ASP A 144 -17.67 -1.35 7.85
N ARG A 145 -17.63 -0.01 7.70
CA ARG A 145 -16.44 0.72 7.23
C ARG A 145 -16.00 1.81 8.21
N VAL A 146 -16.13 1.53 9.48
CA VAL A 146 -15.61 2.40 10.54
C VAL A 146 -14.09 2.34 10.51
N VAL A 147 -13.45 3.52 10.57
CA VAL A 147 -11.98 3.62 10.55
C VAL A 147 -11.37 3.22 11.89
N ASP A 148 -10.17 2.69 11.84
CA ASP A 148 -9.33 2.39 13.00
C ASP A 148 -8.00 3.14 12.85
N PRO A 149 -7.57 3.94 13.86
CA PRO A 149 -8.31 4.26 15.09
C PRO A 149 -9.57 5.07 14.81
N ASN A 150 -10.50 5.07 15.77
CA ASN A 150 -11.78 5.77 15.65
C ASN A 150 -11.70 7.29 15.91
N HIS A 151 -10.55 7.79 16.26
CA HIS A 151 -10.24 9.22 16.42
C HIS A 151 -9.40 9.72 15.26
N GLU A 152 -9.23 11.03 15.16
CA GLU A 152 -8.31 11.65 14.22
C GLU A 152 -6.88 11.19 14.47
N ILE A 153 -6.13 10.92 13.39
CA ILE A 153 -4.80 10.34 13.52
C ILE A 153 -3.73 11.41 13.74
N LEU A 154 -2.94 11.25 14.80
CA LEU A 154 -1.92 12.21 15.23
C LEU A 154 -0.56 11.54 15.50
N SER A 155 -0.56 10.28 15.93
CA SER A 155 0.65 9.54 16.30
C SER A 155 1.09 8.57 15.20
N LEU A 156 2.34 8.10 15.26
CA LEU A 156 2.85 7.07 14.34
C LEU A 156 1.99 5.80 14.36
N ASP A 157 1.56 5.36 15.54
CA ASP A 157 0.69 4.18 15.68
C ASP A 157 -0.66 4.40 14.99
N ASP A 158 -1.24 5.60 15.12
CA ASP A 158 -2.50 5.94 14.48
C ASP A 158 -2.38 5.87 12.94
N TYR A 159 -1.35 6.48 12.36
CA TYR A 159 -1.10 6.41 10.92
C TYR A 159 -0.91 4.97 10.43
N ARG A 160 -0.14 4.15 11.15
CA ARG A 160 0.05 2.72 10.84
C ARG A 160 -1.26 1.93 10.88
N ARG A 161 -2.09 2.15 11.89
CA ARG A 161 -3.42 1.54 12.04
C ARG A 161 -4.37 1.99 10.94
N ARG A 162 -4.34 3.27 10.57
CA ARG A 162 -5.16 3.81 9.49
C ARG A 162 -4.76 3.20 8.13
N HIS A 163 -3.49 3.12 7.81
CA HIS A 163 -3.01 2.39 6.64
C HIS A 163 -3.45 0.92 6.65
N ALA A 164 -3.35 0.26 7.79
CA ALA A 164 -3.79 -1.12 7.93
C ALA A 164 -5.31 -1.28 7.71
N THR A 165 -6.12 -0.32 8.16
CA THR A 165 -7.57 -0.31 7.95
C THR A 165 -7.93 -0.24 6.46
N TYR A 166 -7.36 0.70 5.73
CA TYR A 166 -7.58 0.82 4.28
C TYR A 166 -7.17 -0.45 3.53
N ARG A 167 -6.05 -1.06 3.92
CA ARG A 167 -5.55 -2.32 3.33
C ARG A 167 -6.32 -3.58 3.74
N LYS A 168 -7.33 -3.50 4.61
CA LYS A 168 -8.30 -4.58 4.85
C LYS A 168 -9.32 -4.70 3.72
N ASP A 169 -9.56 -3.60 2.97
CA ASP A 169 -10.48 -3.61 1.84
C ASP A 169 -10.04 -4.63 0.79
N LEU A 170 -10.97 -5.53 0.43
CA LEU A 170 -10.66 -6.65 -0.46
C LEU A 170 -10.35 -6.21 -1.89
N ASP A 171 -11.01 -5.16 -2.36
CA ASP A 171 -10.83 -4.64 -3.71
C ASP A 171 -9.50 -3.89 -3.85
N LEU A 172 -9.10 -3.14 -2.82
CA LEU A 172 -7.78 -2.52 -2.75
C LEU A 172 -6.67 -3.57 -2.64
N LYS A 173 -6.85 -4.61 -1.81
CA LYS A 173 -5.90 -5.74 -1.75
C LYS A 173 -5.76 -6.44 -3.09
N LEU A 174 -6.88 -6.68 -3.77
CA LEU A 174 -6.89 -7.31 -5.10
C LEU A 174 -6.12 -6.45 -6.10
N LEU A 175 -6.33 -5.12 -6.09
CA LEU A 175 -5.61 -4.20 -6.96
C LEU A 175 -4.10 -4.27 -6.73
N HIS A 176 -3.65 -4.14 -5.49
CA HIS A 176 -2.23 -4.24 -5.13
C HIS A 176 -1.62 -5.60 -5.52
N ALA A 177 -2.37 -6.69 -5.37
CA ALA A 177 -1.90 -8.02 -5.74
C ALA A 177 -1.88 -8.26 -7.26
N SER A 178 -2.65 -7.49 -8.06
CA SER A 178 -2.87 -7.78 -9.48
C SER A 178 -2.14 -6.85 -10.43
N LYS A 179 -1.79 -5.65 -10.00
CA LYS A 179 -1.24 -4.59 -10.85
C LYS A 179 -0.01 -3.93 -10.24
N PRO A 180 1.00 -3.57 -11.04
CA PRO A 180 1.98 -2.58 -10.63
C PRO A 180 1.26 -1.27 -10.28
N MET A 181 1.64 -0.64 -9.17
CA MET A 181 1.02 0.60 -8.71
C MET A 181 2.10 1.58 -8.27
N ILE A 182 1.98 2.83 -8.73
CA ILE A 182 2.78 3.95 -8.27
C ILE A 182 1.85 4.87 -7.50
N VAL A 183 2.24 5.24 -6.30
CA VAL A 183 1.46 6.09 -5.40
C VAL A 183 2.25 7.36 -5.11
N VAL A 184 1.62 8.50 -5.26
CA VAL A 184 2.09 9.77 -4.71
C VAL A 184 1.15 10.19 -3.59
N TRP A 185 1.58 11.07 -2.72
CA TRP A 185 0.73 11.65 -1.69
C TRP A 185 0.15 12.99 -2.11
N ASP A 186 -1.01 13.34 -1.53
CA ASP A 186 -1.53 14.70 -1.48
C ASP A 186 -1.49 15.17 -0.01
N ASP A 187 -2.47 15.86 0.49
CA ASP A 187 -2.45 16.41 1.84
C ASP A 187 -3.00 15.43 2.90
N HIS A 188 -4.05 14.66 2.61
CA HIS A 188 -4.69 13.76 3.56
C HIS A 188 -3.80 12.60 4.05
N GLU A 189 -2.73 12.26 3.35
CA GLU A 189 -1.73 11.33 3.89
C GLU A 189 -1.04 11.89 5.14
N ILE A 190 -1.15 13.21 5.36
CA ILE A 190 -0.74 13.89 6.58
C ILE A 190 -1.98 14.41 7.31
N THR A 191 -2.64 15.45 6.76
CA THR A 191 -3.92 16.01 7.23
C THR A 191 -4.40 17.08 6.26
N ASN A 192 -5.70 17.34 6.23
CA ASN A 192 -6.35 18.25 5.29
C ASN A 192 -5.64 19.59 5.15
N ASP A 193 -5.50 20.04 3.89
CA ASP A 193 -4.85 21.30 3.51
C ASP A 193 -3.47 21.47 4.16
N THR A 194 -2.61 20.45 4.05
CA THR A 194 -1.23 20.49 4.56
C THR A 194 -0.34 21.41 3.73
N TRP A 195 0.39 22.30 4.41
CA TRP A 195 1.48 23.06 3.82
C TRP A 195 2.79 22.87 4.58
N LYS A 196 3.84 23.58 4.19
CA LYS A 196 5.19 23.37 4.74
C LYS A 196 5.27 23.40 6.26
N LYS A 197 4.50 24.28 6.93
CA LYS A 197 4.64 24.54 8.38
C LYS A 197 3.34 24.32 9.19
N GLY A 198 2.29 23.84 8.58
CA GLY A 198 0.99 23.62 9.23
C GLY A 198 0.00 22.95 8.30
N ALA A 199 -1.24 22.90 8.71
CA ALA A 199 -2.36 22.37 7.96
C ALA A 199 -3.65 23.07 8.41
N GLN A 200 -4.69 23.03 7.59
CA GLN A 200 -6.02 23.51 8.00
C GLN A 200 -6.57 22.64 9.14
N ASN A 201 -6.44 21.33 9.00
CA ASN A 201 -6.87 20.38 10.01
C ASN A 201 -5.74 20.02 10.99
N HIS A 202 -5.18 21.02 11.65
CA HIS A 202 -4.22 20.85 12.75
C HIS A 202 -4.24 22.05 13.68
N SER A 203 -4.65 21.84 14.93
CA SER A 203 -4.73 22.84 15.96
C SER A 203 -3.59 22.75 16.99
N SER A 204 -3.38 23.79 17.78
CA SER A 204 -2.27 23.87 18.74
C SER A 204 -2.36 22.85 19.88
N ASP A 205 -3.54 22.39 20.24
CA ASP A 205 -3.81 21.39 21.26
C ASP A 205 -3.50 19.96 20.81
N GLU A 206 -3.38 19.72 19.51
CA GLU A 206 -2.92 18.43 18.93
C GLU A 206 -1.40 18.25 18.98
N GLY A 207 -0.71 19.25 19.48
CA GLY A 207 0.73 19.22 19.66
C GLY A 207 1.52 19.76 18.46
N SER A 208 2.69 19.20 18.20
CA SER A 208 3.57 19.69 17.16
C SER A 208 3.21 19.17 15.77
N PHE A 209 2.81 20.06 14.85
CA PHE A 209 2.59 19.71 13.45
C PHE A 209 3.80 19.03 12.81
N LYS A 210 5.02 19.49 13.15
CA LYS A 210 6.23 18.83 12.65
C LYS A 210 6.30 17.35 13.05
N LYS A 211 5.96 17.01 14.30
CA LYS A 211 5.93 15.60 14.75
C LYS A 211 4.85 14.81 14.03
N ARG A 212 3.64 15.38 13.88
CA ARG A 212 2.55 14.74 13.12
C ARG A 212 3.02 14.42 11.70
N LYS A 213 3.60 15.40 11.02
CA LYS A 213 4.14 15.23 9.66
C LYS A 213 5.25 14.18 9.59
N ASP A 214 6.17 14.17 10.55
CA ASP A 214 7.24 13.16 10.62
C ASP A 214 6.64 11.75 10.79
N PHE A 215 5.63 11.57 11.63
CA PHE A 215 4.93 10.29 11.83
C PHE A 215 4.17 9.82 10.60
N ALA A 216 3.42 10.72 9.97
CA ALA A 216 2.72 10.45 8.71
C ALA A 216 3.68 10.02 7.61
N THR A 217 4.78 10.77 7.44
CA THR A 217 5.84 10.49 6.47
C THR A 217 6.48 9.13 6.73
N GLN A 218 6.80 8.81 7.99
CA GLN A 218 7.35 7.51 8.35
C GLN A 218 6.39 6.37 7.98
N ALA A 219 5.14 6.44 8.41
CA ALA A 219 4.14 5.41 8.12
C ALA A 219 3.89 5.24 6.61
N TYR A 220 3.94 6.32 5.84
CA TYR A 220 3.79 6.29 4.39
C TYR A 220 4.93 5.54 3.70
N PHE A 221 6.16 5.71 4.18
CA PHE A 221 7.33 5.07 3.58
C PHE A 221 7.63 3.66 4.13
N GLU A 222 6.97 3.23 5.19
CA GLU A 222 7.00 1.85 5.69
C GLU A 222 6.21 0.93 4.74
#